data_44d0f25ec6868671f384a74d082b1eaf
#
_entry.id   44d0f25ec6868671f384a74d082b1eaf
#
_cell.length_a   1.000
_cell.length_b   1.000
_cell.length_c   1.000
_cell.angle_alpha   90.00
_cell.angle_beta   90.00
_cell.angle_gamma   90.00
#
_symmetry.space_group_name_H-M   'P 1'
#
loop_
_entity.id
_entity.type
_entity.pdbx_description
1 polymer ?
#
loop_
_entity_poly.entity_id
_entity_poly.type
_entity_poly.pdbx_seq_one_letter_code
_entity_poly.pdbx_strand_id
1 'polypeptide(L)'
;MATDPDAEERGTVKLSRLCLLLLATVALVSPAASQSSTVIVSTTTSTQDSGLLDLLVPMFEKKSGMSVKTISVGTGQALALAARGEADVTLAHAPELERRYVADGKMLNRRLVMYNDFVIIGPEDDAARIKGMPKAVEALKRIAETQSRFVSRGDKSGTHILEQGLWKQAGIEPRGAWYIESGQGMGQTLGIANDRRAYILTDRGTWLAFQKRVSLPILVEKDTLLLNIYSVMEVNPANGPRVNAAGGKAFADFILAPETQAVIRTFGVDRYGQPLFVPIAGKSDADFR
;
A
#
# COMPACT_ATOMS: atom_id res chain seq x y z
N MET A 1 90.41 27.72 -20.44
CA MET A 1 89.32 26.75 -20.56
C MET A 1 88.34 27.12 -19.49
N ALA A 2 87.34 27.90 -19.81
CA ALA A 2 86.37 28.46 -18.90
C ALA A 2 85.11 27.60 -18.99
N THR A 3 84.73 27.07 -17.87
CA THR A 3 83.50 26.29 -17.71
C THR A 3 82.36 27.28 -17.41
N ASP A 4 81.32 27.22 -18.21
CA ASP A 4 80.12 28.05 -18.14
C ASP A 4 79.21 27.54 -16.93
N PRO A 5 78.98 28.41 -15.96
CA PRO A 5 78.14 28.00 -14.79
C PRO A 5 76.63 28.00 -15.03
N ASP A 6 76.12 28.41 -16.21
CA ASP A 6 74.71 28.63 -16.48
C ASP A 6 73.96 27.39 -17.04
N ALA A 7 74.65 26.26 -17.23
CA ALA A 7 74.00 25.04 -17.78
C ALA A 7 73.26 24.15 -16.76
N GLU A 8 73.57 24.29 -15.48
CA GLU A 8 73.05 23.39 -14.44
C GLU A 8 71.69 23.87 -13.86
N GLU A 9 71.35 25.14 -13.91
CA GLU A 9 70.11 25.67 -13.37
C GLU A 9 68.89 25.50 -14.27
N ARG A 10 69.07 25.21 -15.56
CA ARG A 10 67.91 25.05 -16.48
C ARG A 10 67.30 23.71 -16.52
N GLY A 11 67.97 22.72 -15.96
CA GLY A 11 67.43 21.29 -15.86
C GLY A 11 66.44 21.05 -14.72
N THR A 12 66.64 21.70 -13.59
CA THR A 12 65.85 21.46 -12.37
C THR A 12 64.47 22.17 -12.36
N VAL A 13 64.36 23.31 -13.06
CA VAL A 13 63.08 24.07 -13.11
C VAL A 13 62.05 23.42 -14.03
N LYS A 14 62.46 22.65 -15.04
CA LYS A 14 61.52 21.96 -15.95
C LYS A 14 60.97 20.67 -15.35
N LEU A 15 61.70 19.95 -14.50
CA LEU A 15 61.23 18.75 -13.84
C LEU A 15 60.24 19.10 -12.74
N SER A 16 60.40 20.18 -11.98
CA SER A 16 59.52 20.66 -10.93
C SER A 16 58.14 21.07 -11.46
N ARG A 17 58.06 21.65 -12.66
CA ARG A 17 56.77 22.06 -13.27
C ARG A 17 56.00 20.90 -13.90
N LEU A 18 56.66 19.83 -14.30
CA LEU A 18 56.02 18.65 -14.86
C LEU A 18 55.40 17.75 -13.74
N CYS A 19 56.02 17.70 -12.57
CA CYS A 19 55.46 16.99 -11.40
C CYS A 19 54.25 17.72 -10.78
N LEU A 20 54.17 19.06 -10.87
CA LEU A 20 53.01 19.80 -10.35
C LEU A 20 51.78 19.70 -11.26
N LEU A 21 51.94 19.42 -12.55
CA LEU A 21 50.83 19.24 -13.50
C LEU A 21 50.22 17.82 -13.48
N LEU A 22 50.93 16.83 -12.95
CA LEU A 22 50.41 15.45 -12.82
C LEU A 22 49.63 15.20 -11.50
N LEU A 23 49.67 16.11 -10.53
CA LEU A 23 48.91 15.98 -9.29
C LEU A 23 47.50 16.64 -9.31
N ALA A 24 47.16 17.34 -10.40
CA ALA A 24 45.91 18.09 -10.49
C ALA A 24 44.73 17.30 -11.13
N THR A 25 44.91 16.03 -11.51
CA THR A 25 43.87 15.18 -12.12
C THR A 25 43.48 14.00 -11.25
N VAL A 26 43.59 14.09 -9.92
CA VAL A 26 42.79 13.25 -9.03
C VAL A 26 41.37 13.79 -9.09
N ALA A 27 40.65 13.37 -10.14
CA ALA A 27 39.24 13.59 -10.27
C ALA A 27 38.58 13.19 -8.94
N LEU A 28 37.84 14.12 -8.36
CA LEU A 28 36.83 13.89 -7.35
C LEU A 28 35.84 12.82 -7.89
N VAL A 29 36.23 11.57 -7.79
CA VAL A 29 35.25 10.47 -7.84
C VAL A 29 34.50 10.61 -6.54
N SER A 30 33.44 11.45 -6.54
CA SER A 30 32.42 11.39 -5.50
C SER A 30 32.00 9.93 -5.40
N PRO A 31 32.06 9.30 -4.23
CA PRO A 31 31.50 7.96 -4.09
C PRO A 31 30.03 8.10 -4.50
N ALA A 32 29.66 7.47 -5.62
CA ALA A 32 28.27 7.27 -5.96
C ALA A 32 27.67 6.60 -4.72
N ALA A 33 26.84 7.31 -3.97
CA ALA A 33 26.14 6.74 -2.84
C ALA A 33 25.52 5.45 -3.36
N SER A 34 25.98 4.32 -2.84
CA SER A 34 25.45 3.00 -3.21
C SER A 34 23.96 3.04 -2.92
N GLN A 35 23.18 3.24 -3.96
CA GLN A 35 21.72 3.24 -3.85
C GLN A 35 21.33 1.89 -3.30
N SER A 36 20.55 1.87 -2.21
CA SER A 36 20.06 0.63 -1.64
C SER A 36 19.39 -0.21 -2.73
N SER A 37 19.86 -1.42 -2.91
CA SER A 37 19.26 -2.37 -3.86
C SER A 37 17.90 -2.89 -3.39
N THR A 38 17.47 -2.53 -2.18
CA THR A 38 16.21 -2.96 -1.57
C THR A 38 15.23 -1.80 -1.46
N VAL A 39 13.99 -2.06 -1.84
CA VAL A 39 12.84 -1.15 -1.68
C VAL A 39 11.91 -1.71 -0.60
N ILE A 40 11.63 -0.91 0.41
CA ILE A 40 10.70 -1.29 1.49
C ILE A 40 9.32 -0.74 1.15
N VAL A 41 8.37 -1.64 0.90
CA VAL A 41 6.97 -1.33 0.61
C VAL A 41 6.14 -1.54 1.86
N SER A 42 5.60 -0.48 2.47
CA SER A 42 4.58 -0.63 3.51
C SER A 42 3.20 -0.76 2.86
N THR A 43 2.42 -1.71 3.33
CA THR A 43 1.10 -2.01 2.75
C THR A 43 0.15 -2.60 3.79
N THR A 44 -1.05 -3.00 3.36
CA THR A 44 -2.06 -3.56 4.24
C THR A 44 -2.11 -5.08 4.20
N THR A 45 -2.59 -5.69 5.30
CA THR A 45 -2.78 -7.15 5.34
C THR A 45 -3.74 -7.63 4.27
N SER A 46 -4.83 -6.88 3.98
CA SER A 46 -5.76 -7.22 2.90
C SER A 46 -5.11 -7.19 1.51
N THR A 47 -4.20 -6.26 1.25
CA THR A 47 -3.42 -6.24 -0.01
C THR A 47 -2.54 -7.47 -0.12
N GLN A 48 -1.85 -7.86 0.96
CA GLN A 48 -1.03 -9.07 0.99
C GLN A 48 -1.89 -10.33 0.84
N ASP A 49 -2.97 -10.44 1.61
CA ASP A 49 -3.86 -11.61 1.62
C ASP A 49 -4.55 -11.84 0.27
N SER A 50 -4.71 -10.81 -0.56
CA SER A 50 -5.23 -10.94 -1.93
C SER A 50 -4.30 -11.74 -2.86
N GLY A 51 -2.99 -11.81 -2.54
CA GLY A 51 -1.96 -12.44 -3.36
C GLY A 51 -1.45 -11.57 -4.52
N LEU A 52 -1.92 -10.34 -4.68
CA LEU A 52 -1.48 -9.46 -5.79
C LEU A 52 0.00 -9.16 -5.73
N LEU A 53 0.55 -8.90 -4.52
CA LEU A 53 1.97 -8.60 -4.36
C LEU A 53 2.87 -9.80 -4.65
N ASP A 54 2.39 -11.03 -4.47
CA ASP A 54 3.15 -12.24 -4.80
C ASP A 54 3.41 -12.35 -6.32
N LEU A 55 2.58 -11.69 -7.13
CA LEU A 55 2.77 -11.56 -8.57
C LEU A 55 3.58 -10.31 -8.95
N LEU A 56 3.25 -9.14 -8.38
CA LEU A 56 3.83 -7.87 -8.79
C LEU A 56 5.26 -7.65 -8.30
N VAL A 57 5.60 -8.15 -7.10
CA VAL A 57 6.95 -8.00 -6.54
C VAL A 57 8.01 -8.68 -7.42
N PRO A 58 7.89 -9.96 -7.81
CA PRO A 58 8.86 -10.59 -8.71
C PRO A 58 8.95 -9.89 -10.09
N MET A 59 7.85 -9.35 -10.58
CA MET A 59 7.85 -8.58 -11.84
C MET A 59 8.67 -7.29 -11.69
N PHE A 60 8.50 -6.57 -10.60
CA PHE A 60 9.29 -5.37 -10.30
C PHE A 60 10.77 -5.70 -10.14
N GLU A 61 11.11 -6.71 -9.34
CA GLU A 61 12.48 -7.13 -9.09
C GLU A 61 13.20 -7.51 -10.39
N LYS A 62 12.53 -8.29 -11.25
CA LYS A 62 13.05 -8.66 -12.57
C LYS A 62 13.28 -7.44 -13.47
N LYS A 63 12.36 -6.45 -13.43
CA LYS A 63 12.42 -5.27 -14.30
C LYS A 63 13.45 -4.24 -13.83
N SER A 64 13.57 -4.05 -12.51
CA SER A 64 14.37 -2.98 -11.92
C SER A 64 15.76 -3.42 -11.46
N GLY A 65 15.96 -4.71 -11.21
CA GLY A 65 17.16 -5.24 -10.54
C GLY A 65 17.20 -4.95 -9.03
N MET A 66 16.16 -4.32 -8.47
CA MET A 66 16.04 -4.04 -7.04
C MET A 66 15.22 -5.14 -6.36
N SER A 67 15.60 -5.53 -5.14
CA SER A 67 14.78 -6.41 -4.31
C SER A 67 13.68 -5.63 -3.58
N VAL A 68 12.58 -6.31 -3.22
CA VAL A 68 11.48 -5.71 -2.46
C VAL A 68 11.29 -6.41 -1.13
N LYS A 69 11.12 -5.61 -0.08
CA LYS A 69 10.67 -6.08 1.23
C LYS A 69 9.31 -5.48 1.54
N THR A 70 8.28 -6.30 1.66
CA THR A 70 6.94 -5.85 2.06
C THR A 70 6.77 -5.88 3.58
N ILE A 71 6.09 -4.84 4.12
CA ILE A 71 5.65 -4.77 5.52
C ILE A 71 4.14 -4.63 5.48
N SER A 72 3.42 -5.72 5.78
CA SER A 72 1.97 -5.81 5.70
C SER A 72 1.35 -5.71 7.09
N VAL A 73 0.68 -4.59 7.35
CA VAL A 73 0.06 -4.24 8.65
C VAL A 73 -1.26 -3.49 8.44
N GLY A 74 -1.91 -3.01 9.48
CA GLY A 74 -3.08 -2.12 9.34
C GLY A 74 -2.69 -0.79 8.68
N THR A 75 -3.60 -0.17 7.90
CA THR A 75 -3.31 1.05 7.12
C THR A 75 -2.68 2.17 7.94
N GLY A 76 -3.23 2.46 9.13
CA GLY A 76 -2.67 3.49 10.01
C GLY A 76 -1.24 3.19 10.44
N GLN A 77 -0.93 1.92 10.69
CA GLN A 77 0.42 1.48 11.04
C GLN A 77 1.37 1.53 9.83
N ALA A 78 0.91 1.14 8.63
CA ALA A 78 1.70 1.22 7.40
C ALA A 78 2.12 2.66 7.10
N LEU A 79 1.18 3.61 7.20
CA LEU A 79 1.44 5.03 7.02
C LEU A 79 2.36 5.60 8.12
N ALA A 80 2.20 5.14 9.37
CA ALA A 80 3.06 5.57 10.48
C ALA A 80 4.51 5.07 10.32
N LEU A 81 4.72 3.84 9.84
CA LEU A 81 6.06 3.32 9.51
C LEU A 81 6.74 4.20 8.45
N ALA A 82 6.04 4.50 7.39
CA ALA A 82 6.53 5.35 6.32
C ALA A 82 6.83 6.80 6.80
N ALA A 83 5.98 7.37 7.65
CA ALA A 83 6.20 8.69 8.22
C ALA A 83 7.44 8.77 9.13
N ARG A 84 7.92 7.64 9.66
CA ARG A 84 9.17 7.53 10.42
C ARG A 84 10.39 7.18 9.54
N GLY A 85 10.22 7.10 8.21
CA GLY A 85 11.28 6.72 7.29
C GLY A 85 11.66 5.23 7.37
N GLU A 86 10.73 4.37 7.79
CA GLU A 86 10.91 2.92 7.89
C GLU A 86 10.37 2.18 6.66
N ALA A 87 9.91 2.91 5.65
CA ALA A 87 9.53 2.44 4.33
C ALA A 87 9.94 3.46 3.28
N ASP A 88 9.91 3.06 2.00
CA ASP A 88 10.29 3.89 0.85
C ASP A 88 9.06 4.29 0.02
N VAL A 89 8.04 3.45 0.05
CA VAL A 89 6.79 3.63 -0.66
C VAL A 89 5.66 2.96 0.12
N THR A 90 4.45 3.51 0.03
CA THR A 90 3.26 2.95 0.67
C THR A 90 2.18 2.65 -0.37
N LEU A 91 1.59 1.46 -0.32
CA LEU A 91 0.38 1.09 -1.05
C LEU A 91 -0.75 0.88 -0.04
N ALA A 92 -1.74 1.77 -0.03
CA ALA A 92 -2.81 1.80 0.97
C ALA A 92 -4.17 2.12 0.36
N HIS A 93 -5.25 2.03 1.17
CA HIS A 93 -6.62 2.25 0.73
C HIS A 93 -7.48 2.94 1.81
N ALA A 94 -6.99 4.05 2.37
CA ALA A 94 -7.71 4.91 3.29
C ALA A 94 -7.56 6.38 2.89
N PRO A 95 -8.25 6.84 1.84
CA PRO A 95 -8.01 8.13 1.19
C PRO A 95 -7.98 9.33 2.13
N GLU A 96 -8.85 9.37 3.15
CA GLU A 96 -8.86 10.47 4.12
C GLU A 96 -7.58 10.54 4.95
N LEU A 97 -7.12 9.38 5.42
CA LEU A 97 -5.89 9.30 6.22
C LEU A 97 -4.66 9.59 5.34
N GLU A 98 -4.63 9.05 4.14
CA GLU A 98 -3.55 9.27 3.15
C GLU A 98 -3.37 10.75 2.83
N ARG A 99 -4.49 11.48 2.58
CA ARG A 99 -4.45 12.92 2.33
C ARG A 99 -3.88 13.72 3.51
N ARG A 100 -4.14 13.30 4.76
CA ARG A 100 -3.53 13.93 5.93
C ARG A 100 -2.01 13.75 5.94
N TYR A 101 -1.52 12.53 5.71
CA TYR A 101 -0.08 12.28 5.65
C TYR A 101 0.62 13.03 4.51
N VAL A 102 -0.07 13.25 3.38
CA VAL A 102 0.42 14.09 2.29
C VAL A 102 0.44 15.57 2.71
N ALA A 103 -0.64 16.07 3.31
CA ALA A 103 -0.72 17.46 3.80
C ALA A 103 0.34 17.77 4.88
N ASP A 104 0.64 16.78 5.74
CA ASP A 104 1.69 16.86 6.77
C ASP A 104 3.11 16.73 6.18
N GLY A 105 3.25 16.60 4.85
CA GLY A 105 4.53 16.46 4.16
C GLY A 105 5.27 15.14 4.43
N LYS A 106 4.59 14.14 5.00
CA LYS A 106 5.19 12.83 5.30
C LYS A 106 5.22 11.91 4.08
N MET A 107 4.26 12.07 3.20
CA MET A 107 4.11 11.34 1.93
C MET A 107 4.09 12.32 0.77
N LEU A 108 4.51 11.86 -0.40
CA LEU A 108 4.56 12.63 -1.65
C LEU A 108 3.81 11.88 -2.75
N ASN A 109 3.39 12.61 -3.77
CA ASN A 109 2.94 12.06 -5.04
C ASN A 109 1.87 10.95 -4.89
N ARG A 110 0.82 11.18 -4.09
CA ARG A 110 -0.30 10.24 -3.98
C ARG A 110 -0.96 10.07 -5.36
N ARG A 111 -0.99 8.83 -5.87
CA ARG A 111 -1.55 8.47 -7.18
C ARG A 111 -2.45 7.26 -7.02
N LEU A 112 -3.60 7.28 -7.70
CA LEU A 112 -4.55 6.17 -7.68
C LEU A 112 -4.01 5.00 -8.51
N VAL A 113 -4.16 3.78 -8.00
CA VAL A 113 -3.65 2.55 -8.62
C VAL A 113 -4.78 1.69 -9.16
N MET A 114 -5.71 1.35 -8.29
CA MET A 114 -6.79 0.42 -8.55
C MET A 114 -7.90 0.62 -7.52
N TYR A 115 -9.05 -0.02 -7.75
CA TYR A 115 -10.06 -0.18 -6.70
C TYR A 115 -10.63 -1.60 -6.72
N ASN A 116 -11.19 -2.03 -5.61
CA ASN A 116 -12.23 -3.03 -5.50
C ASN A 116 -13.38 -2.45 -4.69
N ASP A 117 -14.34 -3.26 -4.30
CA ASP A 117 -15.39 -2.84 -3.39
C ASP A 117 -15.30 -3.59 -2.07
N PHE A 118 -15.85 -2.98 -1.04
CA PHE A 118 -16.23 -3.68 0.15
C PHE A 118 -17.59 -4.35 -0.02
N VAL A 119 -17.80 -5.40 0.73
CA VAL A 119 -19.06 -6.13 0.79
C VAL A 119 -19.38 -6.44 2.25
N ILE A 120 -20.66 -6.51 2.59
CA ILE A 120 -21.09 -7.10 3.85
C ILE A 120 -21.48 -8.56 3.57
N ILE A 121 -20.76 -9.46 4.20
CA ILE A 121 -21.04 -10.89 4.15
C ILE A 121 -21.61 -11.33 5.50
N GLY A 122 -22.29 -12.46 5.52
CA GLY A 122 -22.89 -12.95 6.75
C GLY A 122 -23.43 -14.36 6.59
N PRO A 123 -24.03 -14.93 7.65
CA PRO A 123 -24.57 -16.28 7.63
C PRO A 123 -25.70 -16.43 6.62
N GLU A 124 -25.85 -17.62 6.06
CA GLU A 124 -26.83 -17.91 5.00
C GLU A 124 -28.29 -17.74 5.46
N ASP A 125 -28.56 -17.98 6.74
CA ASP A 125 -29.86 -17.80 7.38
C ASP A 125 -30.25 -16.33 7.56
N ASP A 126 -29.29 -15.40 7.41
CA ASP A 126 -29.48 -13.94 7.36
C ASP A 126 -30.51 -13.42 8.41
N ALA A 127 -30.25 -13.69 9.69
CA ALA A 127 -31.14 -13.31 10.79
C ALA A 127 -31.52 -11.81 10.81
N ALA A 128 -30.60 -10.93 10.35
CA ALA A 128 -30.86 -9.51 10.22
C ALA A 128 -31.65 -9.13 8.96
N ARG A 129 -31.86 -10.06 8.02
CA ARG A 129 -32.58 -9.87 6.75
C ARG A 129 -32.04 -8.70 5.93
N ILE A 130 -30.72 -8.70 5.71
CA ILE A 130 -30.02 -7.64 4.96
C ILE A 130 -29.72 -8.04 3.52
N LYS A 131 -29.94 -9.28 3.12
CA LYS A 131 -29.63 -9.78 1.79
C LYS A 131 -30.32 -8.97 0.69
N GLY A 132 -29.52 -8.43 -0.22
CA GLY A 132 -30.02 -7.62 -1.33
C GLY A 132 -30.34 -6.17 -0.98
N MET A 133 -30.06 -5.72 0.24
CA MET A 133 -30.22 -4.31 0.59
C MET A 133 -29.23 -3.45 -0.19
N PRO A 134 -29.70 -2.31 -0.80
CA PRO A 134 -28.84 -1.47 -1.64
C PRO A 134 -27.94 -0.52 -0.84
N LYS A 135 -28.15 -0.37 0.46
CA LYS A 135 -27.46 0.58 1.32
C LYS A 135 -26.81 -0.09 2.51
N ALA A 136 -25.49 0.01 2.59
CA ALA A 136 -24.68 -0.57 3.67
C ALA A 136 -25.08 0.00 5.05
N VAL A 137 -25.34 1.31 5.12
CA VAL A 137 -25.76 1.98 6.36
C VAL A 137 -27.06 1.40 6.90
N GLU A 138 -28.05 1.17 6.04
CA GLU A 138 -29.32 0.57 6.46
C GLU A 138 -29.17 -0.91 6.86
N ALA A 139 -28.30 -1.64 6.18
CA ALA A 139 -27.96 -3.01 6.56
C ALA A 139 -27.32 -3.07 7.96
N LEU A 140 -26.41 -2.17 8.26
CA LEU A 140 -25.79 -2.07 9.59
C LEU A 140 -26.82 -1.71 10.67
N LYS A 141 -27.77 -0.81 10.39
CA LYS A 141 -28.89 -0.54 11.32
C LYS A 141 -29.66 -1.80 11.65
N ARG A 142 -30.03 -2.61 10.63
CA ARG A 142 -30.75 -3.87 10.83
C ARG A 142 -29.96 -4.87 11.67
N ILE A 143 -28.63 -4.98 11.43
CA ILE A 143 -27.76 -5.85 12.24
C ILE A 143 -27.78 -5.42 13.70
N ALA A 144 -27.69 -4.12 13.98
CA ALA A 144 -27.74 -3.58 15.34
C ALA A 144 -29.11 -3.76 16.01
N GLU A 145 -30.22 -3.47 15.30
CA GLU A 145 -31.58 -3.64 15.79
C GLU A 145 -31.87 -5.09 16.22
N THR A 146 -31.38 -6.06 15.44
CA THR A 146 -31.54 -7.47 15.71
C THR A 146 -30.48 -8.02 16.67
N GLN A 147 -29.50 -7.22 17.07
CA GLN A 147 -28.31 -7.63 17.83
C GLN A 147 -27.63 -8.87 17.23
N SER A 148 -27.68 -9.00 15.91
CA SER A 148 -27.03 -10.09 15.20
C SER A 148 -25.51 -9.93 15.29
N ARG A 149 -24.80 -11.04 15.47
CA ARG A 149 -23.34 -11.00 15.65
C ARG A 149 -22.65 -10.30 14.48
N PHE A 150 -21.82 -9.33 14.79
CA PHE A 150 -20.98 -8.63 13.85
C PHE A 150 -19.52 -8.70 14.32
N VAL A 151 -18.61 -9.07 13.42
CA VAL A 151 -17.18 -9.08 13.71
C VAL A 151 -16.52 -7.91 13.00
N SER A 152 -15.96 -7.02 13.80
CA SER A 152 -15.13 -5.88 13.37
C SER A 152 -13.67 -6.29 13.35
N ARG A 153 -12.89 -5.64 12.50
CA ARG A 153 -11.43 -5.76 12.55
C ARG A 153 -10.84 -5.18 13.84
N GLY A 154 -11.35 -4.06 14.33
CA GLY A 154 -10.88 -3.44 15.58
C GLY A 154 -9.42 -2.95 15.57
N ASP A 155 -8.74 -2.89 14.41
CA ASP A 155 -7.28 -2.74 14.25
C ASP A 155 -6.85 -1.41 13.61
N LYS A 156 -7.79 -0.46 13.47
CA LYS A 156 -7.57 0.84 12.78
C LYS A 156 -7.11 0.72 11.32
N SER A 157 -7.38 -0.42 10.67
CA SER A 157 -7.17 -0.59 9.23
C SER A 157 -8.12 0.27 8.41
N GLY A 158 -7.88 0.35 7.08
CA GLY A 158 -8.79 1.03 6.16
C GLY A 158 -10.21 0.46 6.21
N THR A 159 -10.36 -0.86 6.31
CA THR A 159 -11.66 -1.52 6.51
C THR A 159 -12.33 -1.09 7.81
N HIS A 160 -11.59 -1.07 8.92
CA HIS A 160 -12.12 -0.64 10.22
C HIS A 160 -12.51 0.85 10.22
N ILE A 161 -11.71 1.72 9.58
CA ILE A 161 -12.02 3.15 9.45
C ILE A 161 -13.31 3.36 8.65
N LEU A 162 -13.48 2.63 7.52
CA LEU A 162 -14.71 2.66 6.74
C LEU A 162 -15.90 2.17 7.57
N GLU A 163 -15.76 1.03 8.24
CA GLU A 163 -16.79 0.44 9.10
C GLU A 163 -17.27 1.44 10.16
N GLN A 164 -16.35 2.07 10.88
CA GLN A 164 -16.67 3.10 11.87
C GLN A 164 -17.39 4.30 11.24
N GLY A 165 -16.99 4.70 10.02
CA GLY A 165 -17.67 5.74 9.26
C GLY A 165 -19.12 5.37 8.92
N LEU A 166 -19.37 4.13 8.52
CA LEU A 166 -20.71 3.61 8.23
C LEU A 166 -21.58 3.53 9.49
N TRP A 167 -21.03 3.04 10.63
CA TRP A 167 -21.73 3.04 11.92
C TRP A 167 -22.09 4.46 12.36
N LYS A 168 -21.18 5.42 12.22
CA LYS A 168 -21.45 6.82 12.53
C LYS A 168 -22.58 7.39 11.65
N GLN A 169 -22.60 7.08 10.36
CA GLN A 169 -23.70 7.48 9.45
C GLN A 169 -25.02 6.80 9.83
N ALA A 170 -24.98 5.59 10.35
CA ALA A 170 -26.15 4.90 10.90
C ALA A 170 -26.67 5.53 12.20
N GLY A 171 -25.91 6.43 12.83
CA GLY A 171 -26.22 6.99 14.14
C GLY A 171 -26.03 5.99 15.29
N ILE A 172 -25.21 4.97 15.09
CA ILE A 172 -25.02 3.85 16.02
C ILE A 172 -23.57 3.83 16.51
N GLU A 173 -23.38 3.69 17.81
CA GLU A 173 -22.11 3.31 18.43
C GLU A 173 -22.20 1.82 18.79
N PRO A 174 -21.61 0.92 17.97
CA PRO A 174 -21.75 -0.50 18.16
C PRO A 174 -21.03 -0.94 19.46
N ARG A 175 -21.74 -1.69 20.30
CA ARG A 175 -21.21 -2.18 21.59
C ARG A 175 -22.03 -3.35 22.12
N GLY A 176 -21.45 -4.10 23.03
CA GLY A 176 -22.11 -5.23 23.64
C GLY A 176 -21.73 -6.57 23.01
N ALA A 177 -22.36 -7.64 23.45
CA ALA A 177 -21.97 -9.02 23.10
C ALA A 177 -22.14 -9.39 21.62
N TRP A 178 -22.93 -8.63 20.87
CA TRP A 178 -23.13 -8.84 19.44
C TRP A 178 -22.03 -8.24 18.56
N TYR A 179 -21.29 -7.25 19.06
CA TYR A 179 -20.20 -6.58 18.35
C TYR A 179 -18.85 -7.06 18.88
N ILE A 180 -18.08 -7.73 18.04
CA ILE A 180 -16.86 -8.43 18.42
C ILE A 180 -15.68 -7.80 17.65
N GLU A 181 -14.74 -7.19 18.35
CA GLU A 181 -13.49 -6.71 17.76
C GLU A 181 -12.44 -7.82 17.75
N SER A 182 -11.96 -8.18 16.57
CA SER A 182 -10.96 -9.25 16.41
C SER A 182 -9.54 -8.82 16.75
N GLY A 183 -9.19 -7.56 16.47
CA GLY A 183 -7.81 -7.05 16.56
C GLY A 183 -6.86 -7.68 15.53
N GLN A 184 -7.38 -8.37 14.49
CA GLN A 184 -6.60 -9.18 13.55
C GLN A 184 -6.64 -8.64 12.12
N GLY A 185 -5.73 -9.15 11.25
CA GLY A 185 -5.76 -8.93 9.82
C GLY A 185 -7.03 -9.49 9.15
N MET A 186 -7.33 -9.05 7.90
CA MET A 186 -8.60 -9.35 7.23
C MET A 186 -8.86 -10.84 7.09
N GLY A 187 -7.87 -11.63 6.64
CA GLY A 187 -8.03 -13.07 6.46
C GLY A 187 -8.35 -13.81 7.77
N GLN A 188 -7.68 -13.47 8.87
CA GLN A 188 -7.95 -14.04 10.19
C GLN A 188 -9.33 -13.61 10.71
N THR A 189 -9.70 -12.33 10.52
CA THR A 189 -11.01 -11.81 10.92
C THR A 189 -12.15 -12.51 10.17
N LEU A 190 -11.96 -12.82 8.87
CA LEU A 190 -12.90 -13.63 8.08
C LEU A 190 -13.10 -15.04 8.68
N GLY A 191 -12.02 -15.69 9.11
CA GLY A 191 -12.11 -16.98 9.82
C GLY A 191 -12.94 -16.88 11.09
N ILE A 192 -12.68 -15.86 11.92
CA ILE A 192 -13.43 -15.61 13.16
C ILE A 192 -14.92 -15.36 12.85
N ALA A 193 -15.24 -14.55 11.84
CA ALA A 193 -16.62 -14.29 11.43
C ALA A 193 -17.33 -15.57 10.97
N ASN A 194 -16.64 -16.40 10.18
CA ASN A 194 -17.14 -17.69 9.73
C ASN A 194 -17.48 -18.63 10.91
N ASP A 195 -16.54 -18.80 11.82
CA ASP A 195 -16.71 -19.69 12.99
C ASP A 195 -17.82 -19.20 13.92
N ARG A 196 -18.01 -17.88 14.02
CA ARG A 196 -19.05 -17.25 14.83
C ARG A 196 -20.40 -17.15 14.12
N ARG A 197 -20.47 -17.48 12.81
CA ARG A 197 -21.64 -17.23 11.95
C ARG A 197 -22.09 -15.78 12.09
N ALA A 198 -21.17 -14.85 11.88
CA ALA A 198 -21.36 -13.43 12.11
C ALA A 198 -21.33 -12.65 10.79
N TYR A 199 -21.95 -11.47 10.79
CA TYR A 199 -21.78 -10.48 9.74
C TYR A 199 -20.42 -9.83 9.86
N ILE A 200 -19.86 -9.39 8.72
CA ILE A 200 -18.58 -8.70 8.65
C ILE A 200 -18.52 -7.83 7.40
N LEU A 201 -17.88 -6.66 7.51
CA LEU A 201 -17.44 -5.86 6.38
C LEU A 201 -16.06 -6.35 5.92
N THR A 202 -15.93 -6.71 4.65
CA THR A 202 -14.66 -7.16 4.05
C THR A 202 -14.51 -6.60 2.66
N ASP A 203 -13.27 -6.46 2.16
CA ASP A 203 -13.05 -6.22 0.74
C ASP A 203 -13.33 -7.49 -0.07
N ARG A 204 -13.90 -7.31 -1.28
CA ARG A 204 -14.26 -8.42 -2.16
C ARG A 204 -13.03 -9.27 -2.55
N GLY A 205 -11.87 -8.63 -2.73
CA GLY A 205 -10.64 -9.33 -3.10
C GLY A 205 -10.25 -10.37 -2.06
N THR A 206 -10.22 -9.98 -0.78
CA THR A 206 -9.92 -10.91 0.32
C THR A 206 -11.02 -11.98 0.45
N TRP A 207 -12.30 -11.61 0.35
CA TRP A 207 -13.40 -12.59 0.39
C TRP A 207 -13.23 -13.65 -0.73
N LEU A 208 -12.96 -13.25 -1.96
CA LEU A 208 -12.71 -14.17 -3.08
C LEU A 208 -11.49 -15.06 -2.83
N ALA A 209 -10.41 -14.52 -2.27
CA ALA A 209 -9.22 -15.30 -1.93
C ALA A 209 -9.52 -16.38 -0.86
N PHE A 210 -10.46 -16.12 0.03
CA PHE A 210 -10.84 -17.01 1.14
C PHE A 210 -12.12 -17.80 0.89
N GLN A 211 -12.85 -17.62 -0.21
CA GLN A 211 -14.16 -18.23 -0.48
C GLN A 211 -14.22 -19.76 -0.34
N LYS A 212 -13.10 -20.47 -0.49
CA LYS A 212 -13.02 -21.92 -0.25
C LYS A 212 -12.96 -22.31 1.24
N ARG A 213 -12.69 -21.34 2.11
CA ARG A 213 -12.53 -21.52 3.58
C ARG A 213 -13.62 -20.86 4.38
N VAL A 214 -14.38 -19.96 3.76
CA VAL A 214 -15.41 -19.15 4.40
C VAL A 214 -16.74 -19.40 3.71
N SER A 215 -17.74 -19.84 4.48
CA SER A 215 -19.09 -20.18 3.98
C SER A 215 -20.09 -19.03 4.14
N LEU A 216 -19.60 -17.79 4.23
CA LEU A 216 -20.43 -16.60 4.36
C LEU A 216 -20.68 -15.97 3.00
N PRO A 217 -21.92 -15.99 2.45
CA PRO A 217 -22.27 -15.34 1.21
C PRO A 217 -22.24 -13.82 1.31
N ILE A 218 -22.10 -13.15 0.15
CA ILE A 218 -22.29 -11.71 0.04
C ILE A 218 -23.78 -11.41 0.22
N LEU A 219 -24.09 -10.49 1.12
CA LEU A 219 -25.45 -10.07 1.42
C LEU A 219 -25.73 -8.63 0.98
N VAL A 220 -24.71 -7.73 1.08
CA VAL A 220 -24.79 -6.33 0.62
C VAL A 220 -23.58 -5.98 -0.21
N GLU A 221 -23.83 -5.39 -1.36
CA GLU A 221 -22.81 -4.96 -2.32
C GLU A 221 -23.30 -3.78 -3.16
N LYS A 222 -22.41 -3.19 -3.98
CA LYS A 222 -22.74 -2.15 -4.97
C LYS A 222 -23.21 -0.80 -4.39
N ASP A 223 -23.04 -0.57 -3.09
CA ASP A 223 -23.20 0.77 -2.53
C ASP A 223 -21.97 1.62 -2.87
N THR A 224 -22.18 2.87 -3.29
CA THR A 224 -21.07 3.80 -3.58
C THR A 224 -20.17 4.08 -2.37
N LEU A 225 -20.71 3.96 -1.15
CA LEU A 225 -19.92 4.05 0.09
C LEU A 225 -18.96 2.88 0.28
N LEU A 226 -19.12 1.80 -0.46
CA LEU A 226 -18.31 0.59 -0.37
C LEU A 226 -17.14 0.56 -1.36
N LEU A 227 -16.87 1.66 -2.10
CA LEU A 227 -15.69 1.72 -2.95
C LEU A 227 -14.40 1.71 -2.12
N ASN A 228 -13.50 0.82 -2.50
CA ASN A 228 -12.21 0.62 -1.85
C ASN A 228 -11.07 1.01 -2.79
N ILE A 229 -10.66 2.27 -2.72
CA ILE A 229 -9.70 2.88 -3.64
C ILE A 229 -8.29 2.76 -3.07
N TYR A 230 -7.39 2.14 -3.84
CA TYR A 230 -5.97 1.99 -3.52
C TYR A 230 -5.15 3.10 -4.16
N SER A 231 -4.25 3.66 -3.39
CA SER A 231 -3.25 4.61 -3.87
C SER A 231 -1.84 4.20 -3.50
N VAL A 232 -0.89 4.61 -4.32
CA VAL A 232 0.55 4.55 -4.04
C VAL A 232 1.06 5.93 -3.69
N MET A 233 1.92 6.01 -2.67
CA MET A 233 2.55 7.24 -2.20
C MET A 233 4.04 7.00 -1.98
N GLU A 234 4.86 7.92 -2.43
CA GLU A 234 6.29 7.94 -2.14
C GLU A 234 6.54 8.49 -0.74
N VAL A 235 7.46 7.89 -0.01
CA VAL A 235 7.85 8.41 1.31
C VAL A 235 8.75 9.62 1.14
N ASN A 236 8.49 10.70 1.90
CA ASN A 236 9.33 11.88 1.85
C ASN A 236 10.73 11.55 2.40
N PRO A 237 11.83 11.77 1.63
CA PRO A 237 13.18 11.51 2.11
C PRO A 237 13.56 12.32 3.35
N ALA A 238 12.88 13.44 3.62
CA ALA A 238 13.05 14.20 4.86
C ALA A 238 12.60 13.44 6.12
N ASN A 239 11.86 12.32 5.98
CA ASN A 239 11.45 11.48 7.13
C ASN A 239 12.62 10.70 7.73
N GLY A 240 13.72 10.51 6.99
CA GLY A 240 14.91 9.85 7.54
C GLY A 240 15.95 9.47 6.49
N PRO A 241 17.23 9.33 6.91
CA PRO A 241 18.36 9.09 6.00
C PRO A 241 18.34 7.70 5.35
N ARG A 242 17.49 6.79 5.83
CA ARG A 242 17.34 5.42 5.30
C ARG A 242 16.33 5.31 4.16
N VAL A 243 15.56 6.38 3.89
CA VAL A 243 14.54 6.36 2.83
C VAL A 243 15.21 6.26 1.46
N ASN A 244 14.96 5.15 0.75
CA ASN A 244 15.35 4.95 -0.63
C ASN A 244 14.33 5.62 -1.56
N ALA A 245 14.41 6.94 -1.69
CA ALA A 245 13.47 7.73 -2.49
C ALA A 245 13.43 7.29 -3.97
N ALA A 246 14.58 6.93 -4.55
CA ALA A 246 14.65 6.48 -5.93
C ALA A 246 13.97 5.10 -6.11
N GLY A 247 14.19 4.18 -5.18
CA GLY A 247 13.52 2.89 -5.17
C GLY A 247 12.02 3.01 -4.94
N GLY A 248 11.60 3.87 -4.01
CA GLY A 248 10.20 4.18 -3.75
C GLY A 248 9.48 4.73 -4.98
N LYS A 249 10.11 5.70 -5.66
CA LYS A 249 9.61 6.25 -6.93
C LYS A 249 9.53 5.18 -8.02
N ALA A 250 10.58 4.37 -8.17
CA ALA A 250 10.61 3.32 -9.18
C ALA A 250 9.48 2.29 -8.98
N PHE A 251 9.20 1.90 -7.75
CA PHE A 251 8.07 1.01 -7.43
C PHE A 251 6.73 1.68 -7.71
N ALA A 252 6.57 2.94 -7.32
CA ALA A 252 5.35 3.69 -7.58
C ALA A 252 5.09 3.88 -9.09
N ASP A 253 6.11 4.15 -9.88
CA ASP A 253 5.98 4.25 -11.35
C ASP A 253 5.70 2.88 -11.99
N PHE A 254 6.32 1.82 -11.48
CA PHE A 254 6.07 0.44 -11.95
C PHE A 254 4.61 0.03 -11.75
N ILE A 255 4.03 0.26 -10.58
CA ILE A 255 2.66 -0.18 -10.30
C ILE A 255 1.62 0.59 -11.16
N LEU A 256 1.96 1.80 -11.59
CA LEU A 256 1.12 2.64 -12.44
C LEU A 256 1.37 2.45 -13.95
N ALA A 257 2.43 1.74 -14.31
CA ALA A 257 2.78 1.51 -15.71
C ALA A 257 1.69 0.72 -16.44
N PRO A 258 1.43 1.00 -17.74
CA PRO A 258 0.36 0.35 -18.50
C PRO A 258 0.42 -1.18 -18.47
N GLU A 259 1.62 -1.76 -18.54
CA GLU A 259 1.83 -3.20 -18.48
C GLU A 259 1.43 -3.79 -17.12
N THR A 260 1.74 -3.11 -16.01
CA THR A 260 1.34 -3.56 -14.66
C THR A 260 -0.16 -3.39 -14.44
N GLN A 261 -0.73 -2.30 -14.95
CA GLN A 261 -2.18 -2.06 -14.91
C GLN A 261 -2.95 -3.12 -15.74
N ALA A 262 -2.39 -3.62 -16.83
CA ALA A 262 -2.96 -4.73 -17.60
C ALA A 262 -2.96 -6.04 -16.78
N VAL A 263 -1.90 -6.32 -16.03
CA VAL A 263 -1.83 -7.47 -15.12
C VAL A 263 -2.87 -7.34 -13.99
N ILE A 264 -3.00 -6.17 -13.37
CA ILE A 264 -4.00 -5.91 -12.33
C ILE A 264 -5.42 -6.16 -12.86
N ARG A 265 -5.71 -5.78 -14.10
CA ARG A 265 -7.03 -5.94 -14.75
C ARG A 265 -7.48 -7.38 -14.85
N THR A 266 -6.57 -8.31 -15.01
CA THR A 266 -6.88 -9.75 -15.19
C THR A 266 -6.58 -10.56 -13.95
N PHE A 267 -5.97 -9.95 -12.92
CA PHE A 267 -5.59 -10.66 -11.70
C PHE A 267 -6.81 -11.29 -11.02
N GLY A 268 -6.77 -12.60 -10.83
CA GLY A 268 -7.82 -13.37 -10.18
C GLY A 268 -8.81 -14.03 -11.14
N VAL A 269 -8.87 -13.63 -12.43
CA VAL A 269 -9.83 -14.19 -13.40
C VAL A 269 -9.72 -15.71 -13.52
N ASP A 270 -8.50 -16.24 -13.69
CA ASP A 270 -8.29 -17.68 -13.82
C ASP A 270 -8.72 -18.49 -12.59
N ARG A 271 -8.62 -17.87 -11.42
CA ARG A 271 -8.89 -18.53 -10.14
C ARG A 271 -10.33 -18.35 -9.65
N TYR A 272 -10.93 -17.19 -9.93
CA TYR A 272 -12.22 -16.78 -9.36
C TYR A 272 -13.29 -16.47 -10.39
N GLY A 273 -12.98 -16.58 -11.71
CA GLY A 273 -13.88 -16.24 -12.81
C GLY A 273 -14.12 -14.74 -12.99
N GLN A 274 -13.49 -13.89 -12.17
CA GLN A 274 -13.60 -12.43 -12.23
C GLN A 274 -12.33 -11.77 -11.66
N PRO A 275 -11.99 -10.55 -12.09
CA PRO A 275 -10.85 -9.84 -11.54
C PRO A 275 -11.09 -9.44 -10.09
N LEU A 276 -10.03 -9.42 -9.28
CA LEU A 276 -10.08 -8.94 -7.89
C LEU A 276 -10.00 -7.41 -7.80
N PHE A 277 -9.46 -6.75 -8.80
CA PHE A 277 -9.23 -5.30 -8.82
C PHE A 277 -9.55 -4.72 -10.19
N VAL A 278 -9.94 -3.44 -10.19
CA VAL A 278 -10.13 -2.62 -11.40
C VAL A 278 -9.03 -1.57 -11.44
N PRO A 279 -8.15 -1.56 -12.45
CA PRO A 279 -7.06 -0.59 -12.58
C PRO A 279 -7.59 0.81 -12.88
N ILE A 280 -7.01 1.84 -12.24
CA ILE A 280 -7.42 3.24 -12.37
C ILE A 280 -6.25 4.22 -12.42
N ALA A 281 -5.06 3.79 -12.80
CA ALA A 281 -3.94 4.71 -12.98
C ALA A 281 -4.32 5.86 -13.94
N GLY A 282 -3.90 7.07 -13.60
CA GLY A 282 -4.24 8.29 -14.35
C GLY A 282 -5.56 8.94 -13.98
N LYS A 283 -6.40 8.31 -13.14
CA LYS A 283 -7.60 8.93 -12.56
C LYS A 283 -7.29 9.71 -11.29
N SER A 284 -8.21 10.57 -10.90
CA SER A 284 -8.17 11.40 -9.69
C SER A 284 -9.31 11.05 -8.72
N ASP A 285 -9.24 11.54 -7.48
CA ASP A 285 -10.33 11.38 -6.51
C ASP A 285 -11.67 11.98 -7.01
N ALA A 286 -11.62 12.97 -7.93
CA ALA A 286 -12.83 13.58 -8.47
C ALA A 286 -13.65 12.62 -9.35
N ASP A 287 -13.00 11.60 -9.94
CA ASP A 287 -13.66 10.60 -10.79
C ASP A 287 -14.52 9.59 -9.99
N PHE A 288 -14.46 9.66 -8.64
CA PHE A 288 -15.11 8.71 -7.72
C PHE A 288 -16.01 9.41 -6.67
N ARG A 289 -16.38 10.66 -6.91
CA ARG A 289 -17.30 11.45 -6.06
C ARG A 289 -18.72 11.42 -6.55
#